data_4739fb082d51296d8e59d238c03cba08
#
_entry.id   4739fb082d51296d8e59d238c03cba08
#
_cell.length_a   1.000
_cell.length_b   1.000
_cell.length_c   1.000
_cell.angle_alpha   90.00
_cell.angle_beta   90.00
_cell.angle_gamma   90.00
#
_symmetry.space_group_name_H-M   'P 1'
#
loop_
_entity.id
_entity.type
_entity.pdbx_description
1 polymer ?
#
loop_
_entity_poly.entity_id
_entity_poly.type
_entity_poly.pdbx_seq_one_letter_code
_entity_poly.pdbx_strand_id
1 'polypeptide(L)'
;LGPSGSGKSFFTNHLVRQYWEQGTHILLVDTGNSYKGLCDLIHQKTGGDDGIYFTYKENDPISFNPFFTEDYQYDIEKRDSIKTLILTLWKREDEPPRRSEEVALSNAVSLYIGKIRKNRKIKPNFNSFYDFVRKDYRKVLADKNVREKDFDVDGFLNVLEPYYKNGEYGYLLNSDKELDLLNKRFIVFELDVVKDNPILFPVVTIIIMETFINKMRRLQGIRKMILIEEA
;
A
#
# COMPACT_ATOMS: atom_id res chain seq x y z
N LEU A 1 18.05 -25.31 3.01
CA LEU A 1 17.96 -24.63 4.31
C LEU A 1 19.38 -24.55 4.91
N GLY A 2 19.95 -23.35 5.00
CA GLY A 2 21.26 -23.11 5.64
C GLY A 2 21.07 -22.37 6.96
N PRO A 3 21.85 -22.66 8.02
CA PRO A 3 21.80 -21.90 9.26
C PRO A 3 22.25 -20.45 9.07
N SER A 4 21.98 -19.60 10.05
CA SER A 4 22.45 -18.21 10.04
C SER A 4 24.00 -18.18 9.85
N GLY A 5 24.52 -17.26 9.07
CA GLY A 5 25.95 -17.17 8.73
C GLY A 5 26.45 -18.14 7.63
N SER A 6 25.58 -18.94 7.01
CA SER A 6 25.95 -19.93 5.98
C SER A 6 26.18 -19.33 4.57
N GLY A 7 26.23 -18.01 4.43
CA GLY A 7 26.44 -17.34 3.14
C GLY A 7 25.18 -17.27 2.25
N LYS A 8 23.99 -17.56 2.77
CA LYS A 8 22.73 -17.47 2.00
C LYS A 8 22.53 -16.11 1.37
N SER A 9 22.56 -15.05 2.17
CA SER A 9 22.35 -13.68 1.70
C SER A 9 23.41 -13.26 0.68
N PHE A 10 24.67 -13.72 0.83
CA PHE A 10 25.70 -13.46 -0.16
C PHE A 10 25.39 -14.13 -1.50
N PHE A 11 25.01 -15.42 -1.48
CA PHE A 11 24.59 -16.14 -2.67
C PHE A 11 23.37 -15.50 -3.33
N THR A 12 22.35 -15.15 -2.52
CA THR A 12 21.13 -14.52 -3.02
C THR A 12 21.40 -13.14 -3.63
N ASN A 13 22.27 -12.32 -3.00
CA ASN A 13 22.70 -11.04 -3.58
C ASN A 13 23.34 -11.23 -4.96
N HIS A 14 24.20 -12.24 -5.11
CA HIS A 14 24.82 -12.56 -6.42
C HIS A 14 23.77 -12.98 -7.45
N LEU A 15 22.85 -13.85 -7.06
CA LEU A 15 21.77 -14.36 -7.92
C LEU A 15 20.84 -13.24 -8.40
N VAL A 16 20.33 -12.42 -7.49
CA VAL A 16 19.39 -11.32 -7.83
C VAL A 16 20.08 -10.26 -8.69
N ARG A 17 21.37 -10.00 -8.46
CA ARG A 17 22.16 -9.12 -9.32
C ARG A 17 22.22 -9.64 -10.76
N GLN A 18 22.51 -10.93 -10.96
CA GLN A 18 22.53 -11.55 -12.29
C GLN A 18 21.19 -11.43 -13.00
N TYR A 19 20.07 -11.69 -12.31
CA TYR A 19 18.73 -11.53 -12.88
C TYR A 19 18.44 -10.07 -13.25
N TRP A 20 18.83 -9.10 -12.41
CA TRP A 20 18.69 -7.68 -12.74
C TRP A 20 19.51 -7.31 -14.00
N GLU A 21 20.75 -7.76 -14.09
CA GLU A 21 21.63 -7.53 -15.26
C GLU A 21 21.03 -8.14 -16.55
N GLN A 22 20.20 -9.17 -16.44
CA GLN A 22 19.44 -9.78 -17.54
C GLN A 22 18.11 -9.07 -17.84
N GLY A 23 17.82 -7.93 -17.22
CA GLY A 23 16.59 -7.16 -17.47
C GLY A 23 15.38 -7.59 -16.64
N THR A 24 15.54 -8.46 -15.63
CA THR A 24 14.46 -8.85 -14.72
C THR A 24 14.11 -7.69 -13.78
N HIS A 25 12.81 -7.43 -13.58
CA HIS A 25 12.33 -6.56 -12.52
C HIS A 25 12.30 -7.34 -11.19
N ILE A 26 13.00 -6.83 -10.20
CA ILE A 26 13.18 -7.49 -8.90
C ILE A 26 12.58 -6.64 -7.81
N LEU A 27 11.77 -7.27 -6.97
CA LEU A 27 11.22 -6.71 -5.76
C LEU A 27 11.65 -7.58 -4.59
N LEU A 28 12.39 -7.01 -3.67
CA LEU A 28 12.90 -7.67 -2.47
C LEU A 28 12.16 -7.16 -1.25
N VAL A 29 11.78 -8.06 -0.36
CA VAL A 29 11.24 -7.76 0.96
C VAL A 29 12.21 -8.39 1.98
N ASP A 30 12.80 -7.56 2.82
CA ASP A 30 13.89 -7.94 3.73
C ASP A 30 13.68 -7.35 5.14
N THR A 31 14.24 -7.99 6.14
CA THR A 31 14.20 -7.56 7.54
C THR A 31 15.60 -7.56 8.18
N GLY A 32 16.63 -7.23 7.47
CA GLY A 32 17.99 -7.34 8.04
C GLY A 32 19.02 -6.53 7.28
N ASN A 33 18.60 -5.60 6.45
CA ASN A 33 19.46 -4.76 5.60
C ASN A 33 20.42 -5.55 4.69
N SER A 34 20.07 -6.82 4.37
CA SER A 34 20.93 -7.74 3.62
C SER A 34 21.21 -7.28 2.19
N TYR A 35 20.32 -6.49 1.61
CA TYR A 35 20.37 -6.05 0.22
C TYR A 35 20.73 -4.57 0.04
N LYS A 36 20.96 -3.85 1.14
CA LYS A 36 21.26 -2.41 1.07
C LYS A 36 22.49 -2.11 0.21
N GLY A 37 23.60 -2.81 0.41
CA GLY A 37 24.83 -2.59 -0.35
C GLY A 37 24.66 -2.84 -1.84
N LEU A 38 23.92 -3.89 -2.24
CA LEU A 38 23.61 -4.16 -3.65
C LEU A 38 22.68 -3.10 -4.23
N CYS A 39 21.67 -2.68 -3.47
CA CYS A 39 20.75 -1.63 -3.88
C CYS A 39 21.46 -0.30 -4.13
N ASP A 40 22.34 0.12 -3.20
CA ASP A 40 23.15 1.33 -3.33
C ASP A 40 24.08 1.27 -4.56
N LEU A 41 24.70 0.12 -4.82
CA LEU A 41 25.53 -0.10 -6.00
C LEU A 41 24.74 0.05 -7.30
N ILE A 42 23.57 -0.54 -7.37
CA ILE A 42 22.67 -0.44 -8.54
C ILE A 42 22.19 0.99 -8.72
N HIS A 43 21.83 1.67 -7.64
CA HIS A 43 21.43 3.08 -7.66
C HIS A 43 22.51 3.97 -8.26
N GLN A 44 23.76 3.82 -7.81
CA GLN A 44 24.90 4.56 -8.36
C GLN A 44 25.15 4.24 -9.83
N LYS A 45 25.09 2.95 -10.21
CA LYS A 45 25.33 2.48 -11.57
C LYS A 45 24.31 3.00 -12.58
N THR A 46 23.06 3.25 -12.14
CA THR A 46 21.95 3.68 -13.00
C THR A 46 21.65 5.18 -12.87
N GLY A 47 22.45 5.92 -12.10
CA GLY A 47 22.18 7.35 -11.86
C GLY A 47 20.87 7.62 -11.13
N GLY A 48 20.39 6.65 -10.34
CA GLY A 48 19.14 6.75 -9.56
C GLY A 48 17.89 6.18 -10.27
N ASP A 49 18.04 5.66 -11.50
CA ASP A 49 16.89 5.07 -12.22
C ASP A 49 16.42 3.76 -11.59
N ASP A 50 17.34 2.92 -11.13
CA ASP A 50 17.07 1.69 -10.38
C ASP A 50 17.71 1.75 -8.99
N GLY A 51 17.55 0.70 -8.20
CA GLY A 51 18.12 0.63 -6.85
C GLY A 51 17.37 1.51 -5.86
N ILE A 52 16.07 1.30 -5.75
CA ILE A 52 15.21 2.02 -4.81
C ILE A 52 15.18 1.26 -3.49
N TYR A 53 15.74 1.87 -2.45
CA TYR A 53 15.73 1.33 -1.09
C TYR A 53 14.63 2.01 -0.27
N PHE A 54 13.55 1.27 -0.05
CA PHE A 54 12.37 1.76 0.64
C PHE A 54 12.42 1.34 2.10
N THR A 55 12.62 2.29 2.99
CA THR A 55 12.63 2.07 4.44
C THR A 55 11.96 3.25 5.14
N TYR A 56 11.39 3.01 6.30
CA TYR A 56 10.81 4.08 7.12
C TYR A 56 11.92 4.95 7.73
N LYS A 57 11.74 6.27 7.63
CA LYS A 57 12.58 7.28 8.30
C LYS A 57 11.67 8.33 8.92
N GLU A 58 11.93 8.70 10.16
CA GLU A 58 11.16 9.74 10.86
C GLU A 58 11.17 11.08 10.13
N ASN A 59 12.31 11.45 9.53
CA ASN A 59 12.48 12.70 8.79
C ASN A 59 11.95 12.65 7.34
N ASP A 60 11.63 11.47 6.84
CA ASP A 60 11.08 11.24 5.51
C ASP A 60 10.07 10.07 5.61
N PRO A 61 8.92 10.33 6.24
CA PRO A 61 7.95 9.29 6.53
C PRO A 61 7.30 8.78 5.24
N ILE A 62 7.01 7.49 5.22
CA ILE A 62 6.29 6.85 4.12
C ILE A 62 4.94 7.54 3.95
N SER A 63 4.69 8.04 2.75
CA SER A 63 3.40 8.60 2.36
C SER A 63 2.92 7.90 1.09
N PHE A 64 1.67 7.48 1.12
CA PHE A 64 1.03 6.71 0.06
C PHE A 64 -0.38 7.23 -0.19
N ASN A 65 -0.91 7.02 -1.39
CA ASN A 65 -2.30 7.34 -1.69
C ASN A 65 -2.99 6.11 -2.31
N PRO A 66 -3.77 5.36 -1.52
CA PRO A 66 -4.44 4.15 -2.00
C PRO A 66 -5.50 4.44 -3.08
N PHE A 67 -5.97 5.68 -3.17
CA PHE A 67 -6.97 6.10 -4.16
C PHE A 67 -6.34 6.64 -5.45
N PHE A 68 -5.02 6.71 -5.52
CA PHE A 68 -4.37 7.19 -6.73
C PHE A 68 -4.53 6.19 -7.89
N THR A 69 -4.92 6.71 -9.05
CA THR A 69 -4.86 6.04 -10.35
C THR A 69 -4.67 7.10 -11.43
N GLU A 70 -3.85 6.83 -12.44
CA GLU A 70 -3.55 7.80 -13.52
C GLU A 70 -4.78 8.26 -14.29
N ASP A 71 -5.76 7.38 -14.49
CA ASP A 71 -6.90 7.58 -15.40
C ASP A 71 -8.27 7.47 -14.69
N TYR A 72 -8.30 7.44 -13.36
CA TYR A 72 -9.49 7.17 -12.54
C TYR A 72 -10.14 5.81 -12.85
N GLN A 73 -9.34 4.86 -13.32
CA GLN A 73 -9.76 3.47 -13.51
C GLN A 73 -9.58 2.71 -12.20
N TYR A 74 -10.68 2.26 -11.64
CA TYR A 74 -10.72 1.46 -10.42
C TYR A 74 -11.28 0.08 -10.79
N ASP A 75 -10.40 -0.84 -11.14
CA ASP A 75 -10.74 -2.23 -11.37
C ASP A 75 -11.11 -2.94 -10.06
N ILE A 76 -11.46 -4.21 -10.14
CA ILE A 76 -11.90 -4.99 -8.99
C ILE A 76 -10.79 -5.05 -7.95
N GLU A 77 -9.55 -5.30 -8.37
CA GLU A 77 -8.41 -5.46 -7.47
C GLU A 77 -8.05 -4.15 -6.77
N LYS A 78 -8.09 -3.02 -7.49
CA LYS A 78 -7.84 -1.71 -6.86
C LYS A 78 -8.87 -1.37 -5.80
N ARG A 79 -10.13 -1.71 -6.06
CA ARG A 79 -11.22 -1.53 -5.08
C ARG A 79 -11.04 -2.45 -3.88
N ASP A 80 -10.65 -3.71 -4.11
CA ASP A 80 -10.39 -4.68 -3.04
C ASP A 80 -9.15 -4.28 -2.22
N SER A 81 -8.10 -3.76 -2.85
CA SER A 81 -6.94 -3.21 -2.15
C SER A 81 -7.31 -2.05 -1.23
N ILE A 82 -8.08 -1.06 -1.73
CA ILE A 82 -8.58 0.07 -0.92
C ILE A 82 -9.42 -0.46 0.27
N LYS A 83 -10.35 -1.37 0.01
CA LYS A 83 -11.21 -1.95 1.04
C LYS A 83 -10.39 -2.69 2.10
N THR A 84 -9.45 -3.53 1.68
CA THR A 84 -8.58 -4.31 2.57
C THR A 84 -7.76 -3.39 3.45
N LEU A 85 -7.14 -2.35 2.88
CA LEU A 85 -6.39 -1.37 3.66
C LEU A 85 -7.27 -0.72 4.74
N ILE A 86 -8.44 -0.21 4.34
CA ILE A 86 -9.34 0.46 5.29
C ILE A 86 -9.81 -0.51 6.38
N LEU A 87 -10.12 -1.76 6.03
CA LEU A 87 -10.49 -2.80 7.01
C LEU A 87 -9.36 -3.06 7.99
N THR A 88 -8.13 -3.19 7.52
CA THR A 88 -6.96 -3.44 8.38
C THR A 88 -6.68 -2.28 9.32
N LEU A 89 -6.93 -1.04 8.90
CA LEU A 89 -6.76 0.14 9.75
C LEU A 89 -7.94 0.35 10.71
N TRP A 90 -9.12 -0.16 10.37
CA TRP A 90 -10.32 -0.03 11.18
C TRP A 90 -10.49 -1.14 12.21
N LYS A 91 -10.18 -2.37 11.83
CA LYS A 91 -10.39 -3.58 12.64
C LYS A 91 -9.07 -4.11 13.20
N ARG A 92 -9.14 -4.75 14.37
CA ARG A 92 -8.02 -5.50 14.95
C ARG A 92 -8.09 -6.96 14.52
N GLU A 93 -6.98 -7.68 14.64
CA GLU A 93 -6.92 -9.12 14.33
C GLU A 93 -7.89 -9.95 15.18
N ASP A 94 -8.09 -9.55 16.44
CA ASP A 94 -9.00 -10.22 17.39
C ASP A 94 -10.47 -9.80 17.20
N GLU A 95 -10.76 -8.79 16.36
CA GLU A 95 -12.10 -8.32 16.05
C GLU A 95 -12.35 -8.28 14.54
N PRO A 96 -12.56 -9.43 13.88
CA PRO A 96 -12.77 -9.46 12.44
C PRO A 96 -14.05 -8.72 12.04
N PRO A 97 -14.08 -8.11 10.86
CA PRO A 97 -15.25 -7.38 10.39
C PRO A 97 -16.44 -8.33 10.21
N ARG A 98 -17.62 -7.86 10.58
CA ARG A 98 -18.87 -8.55 10.27
C ARG A 98 -19.18 -8.40 8.78
N ARG A 99 -19.90 -9.35 8.21
CA ARG A 99 -20.30 -9.31 6.80
C ARG A 99 -21.07 -8.03 6.43
N SER A 100 -21.90 -7.52 7.35
CA SER A 100 -22.63 -6.24 7.16
C SER A 100 -21.66 -5.05 7.04
N GLU A 101 -20.61 -5.03 7.82
CA GLU A 101 -19.58 -3.99 7.80
C GLU A 101 -18.76 -4.04 6.51
N GLU A 102 -18.37 -5.24 6.05
CA GLU A 102 -17.68 -5.42 4.76
C GLU A 102 -18.53 -4.93 3.58
N VAL A 103 -19.83 -5.26 3.59
CA VAL A 103 -20.77 -4.81 2.56
C VAL A 103 -20.93 -3.30 2.60
N ALA A 104 -21.09 -2.71 3.79
CA ALA A 104 -21.19 -1.26 3.96
C ALA A 104 -19.96 -0.55 3.44
N LEU A 105 -18.75 -1.03 3.79
CA LEU A 105 -17.49 -0.47 3.29
C LEU A 105 -17.34 -0.62 1.77
N SER A 106 -17.68 -1.78 1.21
CA SER A 106 -17.67 -2.00 -0.24
C SER A 106 -18.59 -1.02 -0.97
N ASN A 107 -19.77 -0.75 -0.40
CA ASN A 107 -20.71 0.24 -0.94
C ASN A 107 -20.14 1.66 -0.82
N ALA A 108 -19.54 2.02 0.31
CA ALA A 108 -18.91 3.33 0.51
C ALA A 108 -17.81 3.58 -0.53
N VAL A 109 -16.90 2.63 -0.72
CA VAL A 109 -15.82 2.72 -1.72
C VAL A 109 -16.40 2.85 -3.13
N SER A 110 -17.40 2.04 -3.50
CA SER A 110 -18.00 2.08 -4.82
C SER A 110 -18.71 3.40 -5.12
N LEU A 111 -19.46 3.93 -4.15
CA LEU A 111 -20.18 5.20 -4.29
C LEU A 111 -19.20 6.39 -4.34
N TYR A 112 -18.13 6.35 -3.53
CA TYR A 112 -17.07 7.36 -3.57
C TYR A 112 -16.39 7.38 -4.94
N ILE A 113 -16.01 6.22 -5.48
CA ILE A 113 -15.44 6.10 -6.83
C ILE A 113 -16.41 6.67 -7.88
N GLY A 114 -17.70 6.36 -7.77
CA GLY A 114 -18.74 6.94 -8.64
C GLY A 114 -18.79 8.46 -8.56
N LYS A 115 -18.63 9.03 -7.36
CA LYS A 115 -18.60 10.48 -7.14
C LYS A 115 -17.38 11.16 -7.76
N ILE A 116 -16.17 10.64 -7.55
CA ILE A 116 -14.94 11.22 -8.11
C ILE A 116 -14.87 11.09 -9.63
N ARG A 117 -15.43 10.03 -10.21
CA ARG A 117 -15.57 9.89 -11.67
C ARG A 117 -16.46 10.96 -12.28
N LYS A 118 -17.54 11.33 -11.59
CA LYS A 118 -18.47 12.40 -12.04
C LYS A 118 -17.92 13.79 -11.79
N ASN A 119 -17.12 13.97 -10.74
CA ASN A 119 -16.55 15.26 -10.37
C ASN A 119 -15.03 15.19 -10.23
N ARG A 120 -14.32 15.43 -11.34
CA ARG A 120 -12.86 15.42 -11.43
C ARG A 120 -12.14 16.52 -10.63
N LYS A 121 -12.89 17.47 -10.03
CA LYS A 121 -12.32 18.48 -9.12
C LYS A 121 -12.00 17.91 -7.75
N ILE A 122 -12.59 16.75 -7.40
CA ILE A 122 -12.29 16.06 -6.16
C ILE A 122 -10.97 15.32 -6.34
N LYS A 123 -9.96 15.67 -5.56
CA LYS A 123 -8.69 14.94 -5.51
C LYS A 123 -8.89 13.63 -4.77
N PRO A 124 -8.70 12.46 -5.43
CA PRO A 124 -8.89 11.17 -4.78
C PRO A 124 -7.78 10.94 -3.75
N ASN A 125 -8.13 10.87 -2.47
CA ASN A 125 -7.26 10.50 -1.37
C ASN A 125 -8.09 10.09 -0.15
N PHE A 126 -7.43 9.68 0.92
CA PHE A 126 -8.12 9.27 2.14
C PHE A 126 -8.94 10.42 2.76
N ASN A 127 -8.42 11.65 2.76
CA ASN A 127 -9.15 12.80 3.31
C ASN A 127 -10.49 13.03 2.61
N SER A 128 -10.51 12.98 1.28
CA SER A 128 -11.74 13.15 0.50
C SER A 128 -12.69 11.96 0.63
N PHE A 129 -12.19 10.74 0.81
CA PHE A 129 -13.00 9.57 1.14
C PHE A 129 -13.63 9.69 2.54
N TYR A 130 -12.86 10.09 3.54
CA TYR A 130 -13.34 10.32 4.90
C TYR A 130 -14.44 11.40 4.93
N ASP A 131 -14.24 12.52 4.24
CA ASP A 131 -15.25 13.57 4.10
C ASP A 131 -16.51 13.08 3.40
N PHE A 132 -16.36 12.23 2.37
CA PHE A 132 -17.49 11.59 1.69
C PHE A 132 -18.28 10.68 2.65
N VAL A 133 -17.61 9.85 3.43
CA VAL A 133 -18.28 8.96 4.40
C VAL A 133 -19.04 9.80 5.43
N ARG A 134 -18.40 10.82 5.98
CA ARG A 134 -18.97 11.69 7.02
C ARG A 134 -20.21 12.46 6.55
N LYS A 135 -20.23 12.91 5.29
CA LYS A 135 -21.30 13.80 4.76
C LYS A 135 -22.31 13.07 3.91
N ASP A 136 -21.84 12.37 2.88
CA ASP A 136 -22.72 11.83 1.84
C ASP A 136 -23.14 10.40 2.14
N TYR A 137 -22.19 9.54 2.53
CA TYR A 137 -22.51 8.14 2.79
C TYR A 137 -23.39 7.97 4.03
N ARG A 138 -23.23 8.82 5.03
CA ARG A 138 -24.14 8.87 6.20
C ARG A 138 -25.61 9.08 5.77
N LYS A 139 -25.86 9.93 4.79
CA LYS A 139 -27.22 10.13 4.24
C LYS A 139 -27.72 8.87 3.55
N VAL A 140 -26.86 8.21 2.75
CA VAL A 140 -27.22 6.96 2.08
C VAL A 140 -27.59 5.87 3.09
N LEU A 141 -26.85 5.76 4.20
CA LEU A 141 -27.14 4.80 5.27
C LEU A 141 -28.50 5.10 5.92
N ALA A 142 -28.79 6.37 6.19
CA ALA A 142 -30.07 6.82 6.74
C ALA A 142 -31.22 6.53 5.77
N ASP A 143 -31.10 6.87 4.49
CA ASP A 143 -32.11 6.63 3.46
C ASP A 143 -32.41 5.14 3.26
N LYS A 144 -31.39 4.29 3.45
CA LYS A 144 -31.54 2.83 3.39
C LYS A 144 -31.95 2.18 4.71
N ASN A 145 -32.17 2.96 5.76
CA ASN A 145 -32.48 2.49 7.12
C ASN A 145 -31.46 1.45 7.63
N VAL A 146 -30.17 1.61 7.31
CA VAL A 146 -29.10 0.76 7.84
C VAL A 146 -28.97 1.04 9.33
N ARG A 147 -29.10 -0.01 10.14
CA ARG A 147 -29.05 0.13 11.60
C ARG A 147 -27.59 0.28 12.05
N GLU A 148 -27.38 1.03 13.13
CA GLU A 148 -26.07 1.21 13.75
C GLU A 148 -25.39 -0.13 14.08
N LYS A 149 -26.15 -1.12 14.58
CA LYS A 149 -25.62 -2.47 14.82
C LYS A 149 -25.12 -3.19 13.56
N ASP A 150 -25.56 -2.80 12.36
CA ASP A 150 -25.12 -3.39 11.10
C ASP A 150 -23.90 -2.63 10.52
N PHE A 151 -23.85 -1.31 10.74
CA PHE A 151 -22.67 -0.47 10.46
C PHE A 151 -22.69 0.81 11.31
N ASP A 152 -21.82 0.86 12.30
CA ASP A 152 -21.58 2.05 13.13
C ASP A 152 -20.67 3.02 12.40
N VAL A 153 -21.28 4.01 11.73
CA VAL A 153 -20.55 5.02 10.96
C VAL A 153 -19.75 5.97 11.85
N ASP A 154 -20.21 6.25 13.07
CA ASP A 154 -19.51 7.12 13.99
C ASP A 154 -18.30 6.43 14.60
N GLY A 155 -18.44 5.18 15.02
CA GLY A 155 -17.33 4.34 15.45
C GLY A 155 -16.28 4.16 14.34
N PHE A 156 -16.73 3.91 13.08
CA PHE A 156 -15.85 3.84 11.91
C PHE A 156 -15.03 5.11 11.72
N LEU A 157 -15.66 6.28 11.75
CA LEU A 157 -14.99 7.57 11.58
C LEU A 157 -14.04 7.86 12.73
N ASN A 158 -14.43 7.57 13.98
CA ASN A 158 -13.58 7.81 15.16
C ASN A 158 -12.28 6.98 15.10
N VAL A 159 -12.37 5.71 14.73
CA VAL A 159 -11.17 4.85 14.62
C VAL A 159 -10.23 5.32 13.51
N LEU A 160 -10.78 5.86 12.42
CA LEU A 160 -10.00 6.32 11.26
C LEU A 160 -9.60 7.81 11.31
N GLU A 161 -10.03 8.55 12.33
CA GLU A 161 -9.70 9.97 12.50
C GLU A 161 -8.19 10.25 12.54
N PRO A 162 -7.33 9.42 13.17
CA PRO A 162 -5.88 9.63 13.17
C PRO A 162 -5.24 9.73 11.79
N TYR A 163 -5.84 9.15 10.75
CA TYR A 163 -5.35 9.19 9.37
C TYR A 163 -5.90 10.37 8.55
N TYR A 164 -6.78 11.18 9.15
CA TYR A 164 -7.44 12.28 8.48
C TYR A 164 -6.75 13.61 8.76
N LYS A 165 -6.43 14.36 7.70
CA LYS A 165 -5.82 15.71 7.72
C LYS A 165 -4.61 15.83 8.66
N ASN A 166 -4.77 16.56 9.77
CA ASN A 166 -3.73 16.84 10.76
C ASN A 166 -3.69 15.80 11.89
N GLY A 167 -4.37 14.66 11.74
CA GLY A 167 -4.25 13.55 12.66
C GLY A 167 -2.82 12.99 12.68
N GLU A 168 -2.48 12.20 13.67
CA GLU A 168 -1.14 11.67 13.91
C GLU A 168 -0.54 11.00 12.66
N TYR A 169 -1.37 10.28 11.88
CA TYR A 169 -0.98 9.59 10.64
C TYR A 169 -1.60 10.23 9.39
N GLY A 170 -1.98 11.51 9.45
CA GLY A 170 -2.64 12.20 8.35
C GLY A 170 -1.80 12.30 7.07
N TYR A 171 -0.48 12.20 7.18
CA TYR A 171 0.46 12.16 6.05
C TYR A 171 0.44 10.81 5.31
N LEU A 172 0.08 9.72 6.01
CA LEU A 172 0.34 8.35 5.57
C LEU A 172 -0.44 7.95 4.30
N LEU A 173 -1.74 8.36 4.21
CA LEU A 173 -2.66 7.93 3.15
C LEU A 173 -3.09 9.06 2.20
N ASN A 174 -2.41 10.18 2.24
CA ASN A 174 -2.81 11.38 1.53
C ASN A 174 -1.71 11.97 0.64
N SER A 175 -0.78 11.12 0.17
CA SER A 175 0.30 11.56 -0.72
C SER A 175 -0.23 12.23 -1.98
N ASP A 176 0.38 13.34 -2.35
CA ASP A 176 0.15 14.04 -3.61
C ASP A 176 1.02 13.49 -4.74
N LYS A 177 2.02 12.69 -4.40
CA LYS A 177 2.96 12.10 -5.35
C LYS A 177 2.65 10.62 -5.52
N GLU A 178 2.68 10.18 -6.77
CA GLU A 178 2.70 8.76 -7.06
C GLU A 178 4.04 8.16 -6.60
N LEU A 179 3.98 6.98 -6.00
CA LEU A 179 5.16 6.14 -5.88
C LEU A 179 5.44 5.52 -7.26
N ASP A 180 6.24 6.19 -8.09
CA ASP A 180 6.64 5.66 -9.41
C ASP A 180 7.61 4.49 -9.23
N LEU A 181 7.05 3.34 -8.88
CA LEU A 181 7.79 2.08 -8.73
C LEU A 181 7.58 1.13 -9.92
N LEU A 182 6.68 1.46 -10.85
CA LEU A 182 6.35 0.58 -11.96
C LEU A 182 7.57 0.26 -12.84
N ASN A 183 8.29 1.30 -13.24
CA ASN A 183 9.43 1.19 -14.16
C ASN A 183 10.76 0.90 -13.46
N LYS A 184 10.82 1.01 -12.13
CA LYS A 184 12.03 0.71 -11.35
C LYS A 184 12.28 -0.79 -11.33
N ARG A 185 13.45 -1.24 -11.79
CA ARG A 185 13.76 -2.67 -11.98
C ARG A 185 14.34 -3.34 -10.74
N PHE A 186 14.85 -2.57 -9.79
CA PHE A 186 15.39 -3.11 -8.54
C PHE A 186 14.85 -2.31 -7.36
N ILE A 187 13.99 -2.94 -6.56
CA ILE A 187 13.33 -2.31 -5.41
C ILE A 187 13.53 -3.19 -4.20
N VAL A 188 13.99 -2.61 -3.10
CA VAL A 188 14.11 -3.26 -1.80
C VAL A 188 13.18 -2.58 -0.81
N PHE A 189 12.27 -3.35 -0.22
CA PHE A 189 11.48 -2.95 0.93
C PHE A 189 12.11 -3.51 2.18
N GLU A 190 12.69 -2.64 2.99
CA GLU A 190 13.30 -2.98 4.27
C GLU A 190 12.26 -2.78 5.39
N LEU A 191 11.86 -3.84 6.04
CA LEU A 191 10.76 -3.87 7.01
C LEU A 191 11.21 -3.86 8.47
N ASP A 192 12.51 -3.96 8.78
CA ASP A 192 12.99 -4.13 10.15
C ASP A 192 12.44 -3.07 11.12
N VAL A 193 12.34 -1.81 10.66
CA VAL A 193 11.82 -0.69 11.46
C VAL A 193 10.29 -0.73 11.61
N VAL A 194 9.56 -1.31 10.65
CA VAL A 194 8.09 -1.25 10.61
C VAL A 194 7.41 -2.57 10.95
N LYS A 195 8.12 -3.70 10.96
CA LYS A 195 7.54 -5.05 11.14
C LYS A 195 6.69 -5.20 12.41
N ASP A 196 7.09 -4.52 13.50
CA ASP A 196 6.40 -4.56 14.78
C ASP A 196 5.42 -3.39 14.98
N ASN A 197 5.26 -2.51 13.95
CA ASN A 197 4.37 -1.37 14.02
C ASN A 197 3.00 -1.74 13.43
N PRO A 198 1.93 -1.82 14.25
CA PRO A 198 0.61 -2.28 13.82
C PRO A 198 -0.10 -1.34 12.83
N ILE A 199 0.44 -0.14 12.63
CA ILE A 199 -0.12 0.87 11.72
C ILE A 199 0.67 0.91 10.42
N LEU A 200 2.00 0.98 10.50
CA LEU A 200 2.85 1.14 9.32
C LEU A 200 3.02 -0.17 8.53
N PHE A 201 3.14 -1.30 9.23
CA PHE A 201 3.35 -2.60 8.59
C PHE A 201 2.25 -2.97 7.57
N PRO A 202 0.94 -2.88 7.90
CA PRO A 202 -0.13 -3.14 6.94
C PRO A 202 -0.09 -2.21 5.72
N VAL A 203 0.21 -0.93 5.91
CA VAL A 203 0.30 0.05 4.81
C VAL A 203 1.45 -0.30 3.87
N VAL A 204 2.63 -0.58 4.42
CA VAL A 204 3.80 -0.98 3.62
C VAL A 204 3.54 -2.29 2.88
N THR A 205 2.91 -3.27 3.52
CA THR A 205 2.52 -4.54 2.89
C THR A 205 1.62 -4.30 1.68
N ILE A 206 0.65 -3.40 1.77
CA ILE A 206 -0.23 -3.07 0.64
C ILE A 206 0.54 -2.36 -0.48
N ILE A 207 1.46 -1.45 -0.15
CA ILE A 207 2.34 -0.82 -1.15
C ILE A 207 3.14 -1.87 -1.91
N ILE A 208 3.72 -2.85 -1.21
CA ILE A 208 4.45 -3.98 -1.81
C ILE A 208 3.54 -4.76 -2.77
N MET A 209 2.37 -5.16 -2.30
CA MET A 209 1.41 -5.94 -3.07
C MET A 209 0.90 -5.16 -4.30
N GLU A 210 0.52 -3.90 -4.16
CA GLU A 210 0.10 -3.07 -5.29
C GLU A 210 1.23 -2.89 -6.31
N THR A 211 2.45 -2.64 -5.86
CA THR A 211 3.62 -2.52 -6.73
C THR A 211 3.84 -3.80 -7.53
N PHE A 212 3.78 -4.95 -6.88
CA PHE A 212 3.96 -6.25 -7.53
C PHE A 212 2.84 -6.54 -8.53
N ILE A 213 1.57 -6.36 -8.14
CA ILE A 213 0.41 -6.58 -9.01
C ILE A 213 0.47 -5.66 -10.24
N ASN A 214 0.80 -4.38 -10.05
CA ASN A 214 0.94 -3.43 -11.16
C ASN A 214 2.04 -3.87 -12.14
N LYS A 215 3.20 -4.32 -11.64
CA LYS A 215 4.26 -4.86 -12.49
C LYS A 215 3.82 -6.10 -13.24
N MET A 216 3.10 -7.01 -12.59
CA MET A 216 2.61 -8.24 -13.21
C MET A 216 1.67 -7.96 -14.39
N ARG A 217 0.83 -6.94 -14.27
CA ARG A 217 -0.20 -6.62 -15.27
C ARG A 217 0.32 -5.74 -16.40
N ARG A 218 1.06 -4.70 -16.07
CA ARG A 218 1.43 -3.65 -17.02
C ARG A 218 2.72 -3.95 -17.79
N LEU A 219 3.63 -4.75 -17.22
CA LEU A 219 4.91 -5.10 -17.83
C LEU A 219 4.85 -6.50 -18.46
N GLN A 220 4.04 -6.68 -19.49
CA GLN A 220 3.93 -7.97 -20.18
C GLN A 220 5.23 -8.31 -20.93
N GLY A 221 5.59 -9.60 -20.97
CA GLY A 221 6.80 -10.08 -21.64
C GLY A 221 8.12 -9.83 -20.88
N ILE A 222 8.11 -9.08 -19.79
CA ILE A 222 9.28 -8.80 -18.95
C ILE A 222 9.29 -9.78 -17.77
N ARG A 223 10.45 -10.36 -17.44
CA ARG A 223 10.60 -11.21 -16.25
C ARG A 223 10.45 -10.37 -14.99
N LYS A 224 9.78 -10.93 -14.00
CA LYS A 224 9.61 -10.34 -12.67
C LYS A 224 9.95 -11.37 -11.62
N MET A 225 10.57 -10.93 -10.54
CA MET A 225 10.91 -11.73 -9.38
C MET A 225 10.49 -10.98 -8.13
N ILE A 226 9.76 -11.65 -7.26
CA ILE A 226 9.61 -11.21 -5.87
C ILE A 226 10.36 -12.19 -4.99
N LEU A 227 11.14 -11.69 -4.07
CA LEU A 227 11.84 -12.46 -3.06
C LEU A 227 11.47 -11.88 -1.69
N ILE A 228 11.01 -12.75 -0.81
CA ILE A 228 10.66 -12.40 0.57
C ILE A 228 11.61 -13.19 1.45
N GLU A 229 12.43 -12.50 2.22
CA GLU A 229 13.43 -13.09 3.10
C GLU A 229 13.08 -12.77 4.55
N GLU A 230 12.91 -13.81 5.38
CA GLU A 230 12.65 -13.74 6.82
C GLU A 230 11.49 -12.80 7.23
N ALA A 231 10.37 -12.85 6.48
CA ALA A 231 9.15 -12.10 6.81
C ALA A 231 8.28 -12.86 7.83
#